data_533ae62d59dd1c6c0fa2e4be8dffd930
#
_entry.id   533ae62d59dd1c6c0fa2e4be8dffd930
#
_cell.length_a   1.000
_cell.length_b   1.000
_cell.length_c   1.000
_cell.angle_alpha   90.00
_cell.angle_beta   90.00
_cell.angle_gamma   90.00
#
_symmetry.space_group_name_H-M   'P 1'
#
loop_
_entity.id
_entity.type
_entity.pdbx_description
1 polymer ?
#
loop_
_entity_poly.entity_id
_entity_poly.type
_entity_poly.pdbx_seq_one_letter_code
_entity_poly.pdbx_strand_id
1 'polypeptide(L)'
;MIGVYYPYLASASRWEELCYSLRSLDKFFNEDYEVWIVGDLPAWLQNVRHIPHQKKAIVYAGCTYDAVSKLKAYIECEDSPNVFVRMYDDVYLTGERTLKQMQITRYLFSNEELNSGEFASGGMVWRDQVFRSTDAVVRLGYPGYMTETHCPEVFEKEKMREIFEMFNPLENRLLTSTLYFNVFPYELMLKDRKVERALFYGYENDFSYGPGECEPVETRLNRISRVCTGKYYLNHNDEGLDDGLKKFIKGMYPDKCRFER
;
A
#
# COMPACT_ATOMS: atom_id res chain seq x y z
N MET A 1 10.40 -15.16 -12.06
CA MET A 1 9.95 -13.78 -12.31
C MET A 1 8.93 -13.40 -11.25
N ILE A 2 9.02 -12.20 -10.69
CA ILE A 2 8.15 -11.67 -9.64
C ILE A 2 7.14 -10.73 -10.30
N GLY A 3 5.87 -10.80 -9.88
CA GLY A 3 4.89 -9.80 -10.27
C GLY A 3 4.94 -8.59 -9.34
N VAL A 4 4.89 -7.37 -9.87
CA VAL A 4 4.63 -6.17 -9.07
C VAL A 4 3.26 -5.65 -9.46
N TYR A 5 2.31 -5.84 -8.56
CA TYR A 5 0.88 -5.60 -8.76
C TYR A 5 0.46 -4.23 -8.24
N TYR A 6 -0.16 -3.44 -9.11
CA TYR A 6 -0.75 -2.14 -8.80
C TYR A 6 -2.26 -2.17 -9.03
N PRO A 7 -3.10 -2.05 -7.98
CA PRO A 7 -4.53 -1.79 -8.12
C PRO A 7 -4.75 -0.32 -8.45
N TYR A 8 -4.79 0.04 -9.75
CA TYR A 8 -4.82 1.44 -10.16
C TYR A 8 -6.22 1.92 -10.57
N LEU A 9 -6.54 3.15 -10.18
CA LEU A 9 -7.76 3.87 -10.54
C LEU A 9 -7.41 5.33 -10.87
N ALA A 10 -7.42 5.68 -12.16
CA ALA A 10 -7.00 7.01 -12.62
C ALA A 10 -7.81 8.16 -12.00
N SER A 11 -9.10 7.95 -11.73
CA SER A 11 -9.95 8.98 -11.11
C SER A 11 -9.68 9.20 -9.61
N ALA A 12 -8.90 8.34 -8.95
CA ALA A 12 -8.48 8.50 -7.56
C ALA A 12 -7.12 9.19 -7.45
N SER A 13 -6.29 9.12 -8.49
CA SER A 13 -4.99 9.78 -8.52
C SER A 13 -5.14 11.31 -8.48
N ARG A 14 -4.38 11.96 -7.58
CA ARG A 14 -4.40 13.42 -7.40
C ARG A 14 -3.28 14.13 -8.14
N TRP A 15 -2.29 13.36 -8.54
CA TRP A 15 -1.09 13.86 -9.17
C TRP A 15 -0.46 12.78 -10.08
N GLU A 16 0.85 12.79 -10.25
CA GLU A 16 1.63 11.83 -11.03
C GLU A 16 2.14 10.66 -10.16
N GLU A 17 1.36 10.24 -9.14
CA GLU A 17 1.77 9.28 -8.11
C GLU A 17 2.29 7.98 -8.73
N LEU A 18 1.51 7.35 -9.60
CA LEU A 18 1.91 6.09 -10.25
C LEU A 18 3.23 6.23 -11.04
N CYS A 19 3.46 7.39 -11.68
CA CYS A 19 4.67 7.64 -12.43
C CYS A 19 5.90 7.60 -11.50
N TYR A 20 5.84 8.32 -10.37
CA TYR A 20 6.95 8.37 -9.42
C TYR A 20 7.08 7.08 -8.59
N SER A 21 6.00 6.37 -8.32
CA SER A 21 6.04 5.04 -7.72
C SER A 21 6.79 4.07 -8.62
N LEU A 22 6.49 4.04 -9.92
CA LEU A 22 7.21 3.21 -10.90
C LEU A 22 8.68 3.62 -11.07
N ARG A 23 9.01 4.91 -11.05
CA ARG A 23 10.40 5.38 -11.06
C ARG A 23 11.16 4.92 -9.82
N SER A 24 10.54 4.98 -8.66
CA SER A 24 11.12 4.50 -7.40
C SER A 24 11.35 2.99 -7.42
N LEU A 25 10.40 2.24 -7.96
CA LEU A 25 10.50 0.80 -8.14
C LEU A 25 11.66 0.45 -9.08
N ASP A 26 11.73 1.06 -10.26
CA ASP A 26 12.77 0.81 -11.25
C ASP A 26 14.18 1.15 -10.72
N LYS A 27 14.27 2.15 -9.85
CA LYS A 27 15.52 2.60 -9.24
C LYS A 27 16.01 1.71 -8.10
N PHE A 28 15.12 1.14 -7.29
CA PHE A 28 15.47 0.55 -6.00
C PHE A 28 15.07 -0.90 -5.79
N PHE A 29 14.27 -1.50 -6.68
CA PHE A 29 13.90 -2.90 -6.57
C PHE A 29 14.82 -3.77 -7.43
N ASN A 30 15.82 -4.36 -6.78
CA ASN A 30 16.90 -5.12 -7.45
C ASN A 30 16.52 -6.59 -7.66
N GLU A 31 15.46 -6.83 -8.45
CA GLU A 31 14.96 -8.18 -8.77
C GLU A 31 14.58 -8.27 -10.25
N ASP A 32 14.41 -9.49 -10.75
CA ASP A 32 13.78 -9.72 -12.05
C ASP A 32 12.26 -9.74 -11.90
N TYR A 33 11.60 -8.68 -12.40
CA TYR A 33 10.16 -8.49 -12.20
C TYR A 33 9.45 -7.92 -13.44
N GLU A 34 8.15 -8.13 -13.47
CA GLU A 34 7.22 -7.48 -14.40
C GLU A 34 6.14 -6.71 -13.64
N VAL A 35 5.74 -5.55 -14.17
CA VAL A 35 4.69 -4.71 -13.60
C VAL A 35 3.33 -5.12 -14.16
N TRP A 36 2.36 -5.28 -13.26
CA TRP A 36 0.97 -5.61 -13.54
C TRP A 36 0.06 -4.49 -13.06
N ILE A 37 -0.61 -3.82 -14.01
CA ILE A 37 -1.61 -2.79 -13.70
C ILE A 37 -2.98 -3.45 -13.78
N VAL A 38 -3.74 -3.43 -12.69
CA VAL A 38 -5.12 -3.93 -12.65
C VAL A 38 -6.07 -2.76 -12.43
N GLY A 39 -6.87 -2.47 -13.43
CA GLY A 39 -7.76 -1.30 -13.45
C GLY A 39 -7.59 -0.46 -14.69
N ASP A 40 -7.42 0.85 -14.52
CA ASP A 40 -7.19 1.79 -15.62
C ASP A 40 -5.75 1.69 -16.14
N LEU A 41 -5.58 1.90 -17.46
CA LEU A 41 -4.25 1.93 -18.08
C LEU A 41 -3.95 3.33 -18.62
N PRO A 42 -3.07 4.11 -17.99
CA PRO A 42 -2.64 5.40 -18.51
C PRO A 42 -1.94 5.29 -19.87
N ALA A 43 -2.24 6.20 -20.81
CA ALA A 43 -1.70 6.17 -22.15
C ALA A 43 -0.17 6.33 -22.25
N TRP A 44 0.46 6.90 -21.22
CA TRP A 44 1.91 7.10 -21.13
C TRP A 44 2.68 5.85 -20.66
N LEU A 45 1.98 4.81 -20.15
CA LEU A 45 2.64 3.57 -19.73
C LEU A 45 3.06 2.70 -20.93
N GLN A 46 4.17 2.02 -20.74
CA GLN A 46 4.69 0.97 -21.62
C GLN A 46 5.33 -0.15 -20.79
N ASN A 47 5.66 -1.27 -21.41
CA ASN A 47 6.35 -2.41 -20.79
C ASN A 47 5.67 -2.94 -19.51
N VAL A 48 4.35 -2.88 -19.45
CA VAL A 48 3.53 -3.39 -18.35
C VAL A 48 2.55 -4.45 -18.85
N ARG A 49 2.15 -5.36 -17.98
CA ARG A 49 0.99 -6.23 -18.17
C ARG A 49 -0.26 -5.51 -17.67
N HIS A 50 -1.38 -5.71 -18.33
CA HIS A 50 -2.62 -5.04 -17.97
C HIS A 50 -3.78 -6.03 -17.86
N ILE A 51 -4.49 -5.93 -16.72
CA ILE A 51 -5.78 -6.59 -16.52
C ILE A 51 -6.85 -5.49 -16.44
N PRO A 52 -7.68 -5.32 -17.48
CA PRO A 52 -8.76 -4.35 -17.44
C PRO A 52 -9.73 -4.68 -16.31
N HIS A 53 -10.04 -3.69 -15.48
CA HIS A 53 -10.99 -3.85 -14.41
C HIS A 53 -11.77 -2.56 -14.19
N GLN A 54 -13.10 -2.63 -14.30
CA GLN A 54 -13.95 -1.49 -13.99
C GLN A 54 -14.11 -1.33 -12.50
N LYS A 55 -14.06 -0.09 -12.02
CA LYS A 55 -14.28 0.24 -10.62
C LYS A 55 -15.56 -0.42 -10.10
N LYS A 56 -15.42 -1.20 -9.05
CA LYS A 56 -16.56 -1.75 -8.30
C LYS A 56 -16.72 -0.98 -7.01
N ALA A 57 -17.87 -0.34 -6.85
CA ALA A 57 -18.21 0.37 -5.63
C ALA A 57 -19.49 -0.21 -5.04
N ILE A 58 -19.45 -0.46 -3.74
CA ILE A 58 -20.65 -0.73 -2.92
C ILE A 58 -20.71 0.32 -1.81
N VAL A 59 -21.93 0.71 -1.44
CA VAL A 59 -22.22 1.87 -0.56
C VAL A 59 -21.46 1.85 0.77
N TYR A 60 -21.06 0.67 1.26
CA TYR A 60 -20.46 0.51 2.59
C TYR A 60 -19.05 -0.11 2.60
N ALA A 61 -18.38 -0.16 1.46
CA ALA A 61 -17.02 -0.71 1.42
C ALA A 61 -16.05 0.07 0.49
N GLY A 62 -16.54 1.08 -0.20
CA GLY A 62 -15.76 2.08 -0.91
C GLY A 62 -14.58 1.55 -1.74
N CYS A 63 -13.44 2.19 -1.59
CA CYS A 63 -12.20 1.85 -2.28
C CYS A 63 -11.65 0.46 -1.91
N THR A 64 -11.88 -0.01 -0.68
CA THR A 64 -11.41 -1.33 -0.24
C THR A 64 -12.03 -2.47 -1.04
N TYR A 65 -13.34 -2.39 -1.32
CA TYR A 65 -14.01 -3.40 -2.14
C TYR A 65 -13.45 -3.46 -3.56
N ASP A 66 -13.16 -2.30 -4.15
CA ASP A 66 -12.54 -2.21 -5.47
C ASP A 66 -11.13 -2.82 -5.48
N ALA A 67 -10.31 -2.50 -4.46
CA ALA A 67 -8.97 -3.05 -4.31
C ALA A 67 -8.97 -4.58 -4.16
N VAL A 68 -9.86 -5.13 -3.34
CA VAL A 68 -10.04 -6.58 -3.17
C VAL A 68 -10.53 -7.24 -4.45
N SER A 69 -11.45 -6.59 -5.19
CA SER A 69 -11.94 -7.08 -6.48
C SER A 69 -10.84 -7.11 -7.55
N LYS A 70 -9.96 -6.09 -7.57
CA LYS A 70 -8.79 -6.05 -8.45
C LYS A 70 -7.78 -7.14 -8.09
N LEU A 71 -7.53 -7.35 -6.79
CA LEU A 71 -6.67 -8.44 -6.32
C LEU A 71 -7.23 -9.81 -6.76
N LYS A 72 -8.54 -10.01 -6.67
CA LYS A 72 -9.19 -11.22 -7.17
C LYS A 72 -8.93 -11.41 -8.68
N ALA A 73 -9.10 -10.36 -9.48
CA ALA A 73 -8.80 -10.42 -10.92
C ALA A 73 -7.33 -10.78 -11.20
N TYR A 74 -6.38 -10.27 -10.40
CA TYR A 74 -4.98 -10.62 -10.52
C TYR A 74 -4.71 -12.09 -10.21
N ILE A 75 -5.21 -12.61 -9.10
CA ILE A 75 -4.96 -14.02 -8.71
C ILE A 75 -5.68 -15.03 -9.59
N GLU A 76 -6.77 -14.65 -10.26
CA GLU A 76 -7.49 -15.47 -11.24
C GLU A 76 -6.83 -15.46 -12.63
N CYS A 77 -5.97 -14.49 -12.93
CA CYS A 77 -5.23 -14.44 -14.18
C CYS A 77 -4.17 -15.57 -14.20
N GLU A 78 -4.26 -16.49 -15.17
CA GLU A 78 -3.34 -17.63 -15.27
C GLU A 78 -1.89 -17.19 -15.49
N ASP A 79 -1.70 -16.16 -16.32
CA ASP A 79 -0.37 -15.66 -16.69
C ASP A 79 0.31 -14.86 -15.57
N SER A 80 -0.41 -14.43 -14.52
CA SER A 80 0.19 -13.64 -13.46
C SER A 80 1.14 -14.47 -12.59
N PRO A 81 2.31 -13.94 -12.18
CA PRO A 81 3.29 -14.64 -11.35
C PRO A 81 2.71 -15.12 -10.02
N ASN A 82 3.18 -16.30 -9.57
CA ASN A 82 2.75 -16.84 -8.28
C ASN A 82 3.23 -16.00 -7.10
N VAL A 83 4.47 -15.51 -7.13
CA VAL A 83 4.98 -14.58 -6.12
C VAL A 83 4.82 -13.16 -6.63
N PHE A 84 4.18 -12.32 -5.85
CA PHE A 84 4.00 -10.92 -6.23
C PHE A 84 4.11 -9.95 -5.07
N VAL A 85 4.52 -8.73 -5.39
CA VAL A 85 4.55 -7.58 -4.48
C VAL A 85 3.36 -6.69 -4.80
N ARG A 86 2.49 -6.43 -3.83
CA ARG A 86 1.47 -5.40 -3.94
C ARG A 86 2.09 -4.05 -3.66
N MET A 87 1.99 -3.16 -4.62
CA MET A 87 2.34 -1.76 -4.53
C MET A 87 1.09 -0.90 -4.69
N TYR A 88 1.14 0.32 -4.18
CA TYR A 88 0.15 1.35 -4.44
C TYR A 88 0.81 2.53 -5.15
N ASP A 89 0.02 3.32 -5.87
CA ASP A 89 0.51 4.48 -6.61
C ASP A 89 1.08 5.60 -5.73
N ASP A 90 0.64 5.67 -4.48
CA ASP A 90 1.11 6.61 -3.45
C ASP A 90 2.21 6.02 -2.53
N VAL A 91 2.84 4.92 -2.92
CA VAL A 91 3.96 4.29 -2.20
C VAL A 91 5.23 4.32 -3.05
N TYR A 92 6.32 4.82 -2.46
CA TYR A 92 7.62 4.99 -3.12
C TYR A 92 8.70 4.24 -2.36
N LEU A 93 9.57 3.53 -3.07
CA LEU A 93 10.81 3.00 -2.48
C LEU A 93 11.82 4.13 -2.34
N THR A 94 12.40 4.31 -1.17
CA THR A 94 13.41 5.34 -0.89
C THR A 94 14.81 4.77 -0.67
N GLY A 95 14.98 3.46 -0.85
CA GLY A 95 16.24 2.75 -0.76
C GLY A 95 16.14 1.35 -1.38
N GLU A 96 17.29 0.76 -1.69
CA GLU A 96 17.36 -0.57 -2.31
C GLU A 96 16.64 -1.64 -1.49
N ARG A 97 15.89 -2.48 -2.18
CA ARG A 97 15.16 -3.61 -1.62
C ARG A 97 15.21 -4.82 -2.52
N THR A 98 15.37 -5.98 -1.91
CA THR A 98 15.14 -7.29 -2.52
C THR A 98 13.80 -7.85 -2.06
N LEU A 99 13.28 -8.82 -2.78
CA LEU A 99 12.05 -9.54 -2.40
C LEU A 99 12.17 -10.10 -0.96
N LYS A 100 13.30 -10.73 -0.64
CA LYS A 100 13.55 -11.31 0.69
C LYS A 100 13.48 -10.26 1.80
N GLN A 101 13.97 -9.05 1.55
CA GLN A 101 13.88 -7.95 2.53
C GLN A 101 12.46 -7.37 2.66
N MET A 102 11.58 -7.61 1.68
CA MET A 102 10.17 -7.23 1.75
C MET A 102 9.29 -8.32 2.40
N GLN A 103 9.76 -9.56 2.48
CA GLN A 103 9.07 -10.69 3.12
C GLN A 103 9.04 -10.55 4.65
N ILE A 104 8.32 -9.55 5.12
CA ILE A 104 8.13 -9.23 6.53
C ILE A 104 6.63 -9.14 6.80
N THR A 105 6.14 -9.81 7.83
CA THR A 105 4.80 -9.59 8.36
C THR A 105 4.80 -8.32 9.19
N ARG A 106 4.21 -7.25 8.67
CA ARG A 106 4.05 -5.98 9.39
C ARG A 106 2.66 -5.87 9.98
N TYR A 107 2.55 -5.41 11.21
CA TYR A 107 1.27 -5.15 11.85
C TYR A 107 1.28 -3.81 12.59
N LEU A 108 0.13 -3.16 12.65
CA LEU A 108 -0.07 -1.90 13.36
C LEU A 108 -0.52 -2.15 14.80
N PHE A 109 -1.49 -3.05 14.97
CA PHE A 109 -2.11 -3.37 16.25
C PHE A 109 -2.24 -4.88 16.43
N SER A 110 -2.03 -5.36 17.66
CA SER A 110 -2.46 -6.70 18.07
C SER A 110 -3.96 -6.72 18.32
N ASN A 111 -4.55 -7.90 18.44
CA ASN A 111 -5.96 -8.05 18.81
C ASN A 111 -6.26 -7.44 20.18
N GLU A 112 -5.34 -7.53 21.14
CA GLU A 112 -5.49 -6.92 22.48
C GLU A 112 -5.55 -5.39 22.37
N GLU A 113 -4.63 -4.78 21.62
CA GLU A 113 -4.59 -3.33 21.40
C GLU A 113 -5.82 -2.80 20.66
N LEU A 114 -6.35 -3.56 19.70
CA LEU A 114 -7.61 -3.22 19.04
C LEU A 114 -8.79 -3.20 20.02
N ASN A 115 -8.86 -4.15 20.93
CA ASN A 115 -9.93 -4.29 21.91
C ASN A 115 -9.77 -3.38 23.13
N SER A 116 -8.57 -2.86 23.40
CA SER A 116 -8.33 -1.91 24.51
C SER A 116 -8.84 -0.49 24.23
N GLY A 117 -9.26 -0.21 22.98
CA GLY A 117 -9.69 1.11 22.53
C GLY A 117 -8.56 2.04 22.09
N GLU A 118 -7.34 1.55 22.00
CA GLU A 118 -6.19 2.31 21.45
C GLU A 118 -6.34 2.63 19.96
N PHE A 119 -7.14 1.83 19.25
CA PHE A 119 -7.44 2.03 17.84
C PHE A 119 -8.58 3.05 17.67
N ALA A 120 -8.21 4.32 17.50
CA ALA A 120 -9.17 5.42 17.29
C ALA A 120 -9.14 6.02 15.86
N SER A 121 -8.26 5.56 14.98
CA SER A 121 -8.04 6.15 13.66
C SER A 121 -8.99 5.59 12.59
N GLY A 122 -9.26 6.41 11.58
CA GLY A 122 -10.05 6.04 10.40
C GLY A 122 -11.57 6.26 10.54
N GLY A 123 -12.25 6.31 9.41
CA GLY A 123 -13.70 6.43 9.36
C GLY A 123 -14.42 5.16 9.83
N MET A 124 -15.72 5.27 10.14
CA MET A 124 -16.52 4.14 10.66
C MET A 124 -16.46 2.88 9.78
N VAL A 125 -16.50 3.05 8.46
CA VAL A 125 -16.44 1.92 7.51
C VAL A 125 -15.11 1.19 7.58
N TRP A 126 -14.00 1.91 7.65
CA TRP A 126 -12.67 1.32 7.80
C TRP A 126 -12.51 0.57 9.12
N ARG A 127 -12.96 1.16 10.22
CA ARG A 127 -12.93 0.53 11.54
C ARG A 127 -13.75 -0.77 11.56
N ASP A 128 -14.96 -0.76 11.00
CA ASP A 128 -15.79 -1.96 10.89
C ASP A 128 -15.06 -3.08 10.11
N GLN A 129 -14.41 -2.75 9.00
CA GLN A 129 -13.64 -3.71 8.21
C GLN A 129 -12.44 -4.28 8.98
N VAL A 130 -11.72 -3.44 9.73
CA VAL A 130 -10.60 -3.87 10.58
C VAL A 130 -11.10 -4.89 11.61
N PHE A 131 -12.12 -4.55 12.39
CA PHE A 131 -12.67 -5.44 13.43
C PHE A 131 -13.24 -6.73 12.84
N ARG A 132 -13.97 -6.66 11.74
CA ARG A 132 -14.48 -7.87 11.04
C ARG A 132 -13.36 -8.79 10.60
N SER A 133 -12.29 -8.23 10.03
CA SER A 133 -11.18 -9.01 9.50
C SER A 133 -10.37 -9.67 10.61
N THR A 134 -10.10 -8.94 11.70
CA THR A 134 -9.40 -9.50 12.86
C THR A 134 -10.25 -10.52 13.59
N ASP A 135 -11.56 -10.28 13.77
CA ASP A 135 -12.47 -11.24 14.36
C ASP A 135 -12.60 -12.52 13.52
N ALA A 136 -12.63 -12.40 12.19
CA ALA A 136 -12.72 -13.57 11.32
C ALA A 136 -11.51 -14.51 11.48
N VAL A 137 -10.31 -13.99 11.61
CA VAL A 137 -9.09 -14.81 11.81
C VAL A 137 -9.00 -15.33 13.25
N VAL A 138 -9.38 -14.52 14.24
CA VAL A 138 -9.40 -14.95 15.68
C VAL A 138 -10.36 -16.10 15.92
N ARG A 139 -11.54 -16.10 15.30
CA ARG A 139 -12.50 -17.23 15.37
C ARG A 139 -11.94 -18.55 14.86
N LEU A 140 -10.94 -18.52 14.00
CA LEU A 140 -10.24 -19.69 13.49
C LEU A 140 -8.97 -20.03 14.29
N GLY A 141 -8.70 -19.30 15.39
CA GLY A 141 -7.55 -19.54 16.27
C GLY A 141 -6.26 -18.82 15.88
N TYR A 142 -6.32 -17.88 14.92
CA TYR A 142 -5.15 -17.05 14.55
C TYR A 142 -5.00 -15.82 15.45
N PRO A 143 -3.80 -15.18 15.48
CA PRO A 143 -3.51 -14.10 16.44
C PRO A 143 -4.38 -12.85 16.34
N GLY A 144 -4.89 -12.50 15.16
CA GLY A 144 -5.74 -11.31 14.96
C GLY A 144 -4.94 -10.00 14.89
N TYR A 145 -3.77 -10.02 14.29
CA TYR A 145 -3.00 -8.81 14.00
C TYR A 145 -3.65 -7.99 12.87
N MET A 146 -3.77 -6.67 13.04
CA MET A 146 -4.10 -5.75 11.97
C MET A 146 -2.86 -5.46 11.13
N THR A 147 -2.83 -5.93 9.89
CA THR A 147 -1.65 -5.86 9.03
C THR A 147 -1.76 -4.90 7.84
N GLU A 148 -2.78 -4.06 7.79
CA GLU A 148 -2.97 -3.05 6.73
C GLU A 148 -2.01 -1.86 6.92
N THR A 149 -0.74 -2.07 6.66
CA THR A 149 0.33 -1.11 6.99
C THR A 149 0.64 -0.11 5.89
N HIS A 150 0.01 -0.23 4.72
CA HIS A 150 0.25 0.61 3.55
C HIS A 150 1.74 0.67 3.16
N CYS A 151 2.41 -0.46 3.25
CA CYS A 151 3.76 -0.70 2.76
C CYS A 151 3.69 -1.70 1.60
N PRO A 152 4.77 -1.86 0.81
CA PRO A 152 4.85 -2.98 -0.11
C PRO A 152 4.68 -4.32 0.61
N GLU A 153 3.84 -5.19 0.09
CA GLU A 153 3.51 -6.47 0.69
C GLU A 153 3.72 -7.61 -0.29
N VAL A 154 4.39 -8.65 0.15
CA VAL A 154 4.68 -9.83 -0.67
C VAL A 154 3.62 -10.90 -0.41
N PHE A 155 3.10 -11.48 -1.48
CA PHE A 155 2.10 -12.53 -1.44
C PHE A 155 2.47 -13.68 -2.37
N GLU A 156 1.91 -14.85 -2.09
CA GLU A 156 1.87 -15.99 -2.99
C GLU A 156 0.43 -16.18 -3.50
N LYS A 157 0.27 -16.29 -4.81
CA LYS A 157 -1.03 -16.34 -5.49
C LYS A 157 -1.88 -17.51 -4.99
N GLU A 158 -1.30 -18.70 -4.86
CA GLU A 158 -2.03 -19.87 -4.39
C GLU A 158 -2.51 -19.71 -2.95
N LYS A 159 -1.67 -19.20 -2.06
CA LYS A 159 -2.07 -18.90 -0.68
C LYS A 159 -3.15 -17.81 -0.62
N MET A 160 -3.09 -16.83 -1.52
CA MET A 160 -4.13 -15.81 -1.60
C MET A 160 -5.46 -16.41 -2.11
N ARG A 161 -5.43 -17.38 -3.02
CA ARG A 161 -6.63 -18.13 -3.41
C ARG A 161 -7.27 -18.86 -2.23
N GLU A 162 -6.46 -19.54 -1.41
CA GLU A 162 -6.93 -20.18 -0.18
C GLU A 162 -7.61 -19.16 0.77
N ILE A 163 -7.05 -17.94 0.90
CA ILE A 163 -7.69 -16.86 1.67
C ILE A 163 -9.05 -16.48 1.09
N PHE A 164 -9.17 -16.38 -0.24
CA PHE A 164 -10.46 -16.07 -0.88
C PHE A 164 -11.48 -17.21 -0.69
N GLU A 165 -11.07 -18.45 -0.75
CA GLU A 165 -11.93 -19.61 -0.49
C GLU A 165 -12.37 -19.70 0.98
N MET A 166 -11.43 -19.49 1.91
CA MET A 166 -11.67 -19.61 3.35
C MET A 166 -12.57 -18.49 3.90
N PHE A 167 -12.36 -17.26 3.46
CA PHE A 167 -12.97 -16.07 4.09
C PHE A 167 -13.98 -15.34 3.20
N ASN A 168 -13.99 -15.59 1.89
CA ASN A 168 -14.80 -14.85 0.91
C ASN A 168 -14.76 -13.32 1.14
N PRO A 169 -13.57 -12.67 1.03
CA PRO A 169 -13.37 -11.30 1.50
C PRO A 169 -14.20 -10.25 0.75
N LEU A 170 -14.67 -10.54 -0.46
CA LEU A 170 -15.57 -9.65 -1.20
C LEU A 170 -16.96 -9.58 -0.57
N GLU A 171 -17.59 -10.73 -0.31
CA GLU A 171 -18.92 -10.77 0.29
C GLU A 171 -18.91 -10.30 1.75
N ASN A 172 -17.90 -10.73 2.49
CA ASN A 172 -17.76 -10.44 3.91
C ASN A 172 -17.10 -9.09 4.20
N ARG A 173 -16.64 -8.36 3.16
CA ARG A 173 -16.00 -7.04 3.25
C ARG A 173 -14.77 -7.04 4.15
N LEU A 174 -13.88 -8.01 3.94
CA LEU A 174 -12.70 -8.23 4.77
C LEU A 174 -11.43 -7.67 4.09
N LEU A 175 -10.46 -7.33 4.92
CA LEU A 175 -9.16 -6.79 4.53
C LEU A 175 -8.17 -7.92 4.24
N THR A 176 -7.72 -8.03 3.00
CA THR A 176 -6.96 -9.18 2.52
C THR A 176 -5.58 -9.34 3.14
N SER A 177 -4.88 -8.24 3.46
CA SER A 177 -3.59 -8.34 4.16
C SER A 177 -3.79 -8.91 5.57
N THR A 178 -4.80 -8.42 6.28
CA THR A 178 -5.12 -8.90 7.63
C THR A 178 -5.43 -10.40 7.62
N LEU A 179 -6.19 -10.87 6.64
CA LEU A 179 -6.46 -12.31 6.51
C LEU A 179 -5.17 -13.08 6.19
N TYR A 180 -4.46 -12.66 5.14
CA TYR A 180 -3.30 -13.38 4.63
C TYR A 180 -2.19 -13.52 5.67
N PHE A 181 -1.77 -12.42 6.28
CA PHE A 181 -0.62 -12.45 7.20
C PHE A 181 -0.92 -13.03 8.59
N ASN A 182 -2.18 -13.20 8.96
CA ASN A 182 -2.53 -13.98 10.14
C ASN A 182 -2.49 -15.50 9.85
N VAL A 183 -2.83 -15.93 8.62
CA VAL A 183 -2.84 -17.34 8.23
C VAL A 183 -1.46 -17.79 7.74
N PHE A 184 -0.78 -16.96 6.96
CA PHE A 184 0.52 -17.22 6.33
C PHE A 184 1.55 -16.13 6.70
N PRO A 185 1.91 -15.98 8.00
CA PRO A 185 2.90 -14.98 8.40
C PRO A 185 4.28 -15.34 7.87
N TYR A 186 5.09 -14.33 7.60
CA TYR A 186 6.52 -14.51 7.44
C TYR A 186 7.19 -14.73 8.80
N GLU A 187 8.35 -15.38 8.77
CA GLU A 187 9.15 -15.64 9.98
C GLU A 187 9.50 -14.33 10.72
N LEU A 188 9.85 -13.30 9.96
CA LEU A 188 10.13 -11.99 10.55
C LEU A 188 8.81 -11.19 10.68
N MET A 189 8.48 -10.88 11.92
CA MET A 189 7.35 -10.02 12.28
C MET A 189 7.83 -8.67 12.81
N LEU A 190 7.24 -7.59 12.33
CA LEU A 190 7.58 -6.23 12.71
C LEU A 190 6.32 -5.44 13.08
N LYS A 191 6.28 -4.90 14.30
CA LYS A 191 5.28 -3.90 14.64
C LYS A 191 5.64 -2.58 13.96
N ASP A 192 4.80 -2.15 13.02
CA ASP A 192 5.04 -0.94 12.24
C ASP A 192 4.73 0.31 13.07
N ARG A 193 5.77 0.85 13.70
CA ARG A 193 5.75 2.16 14.37
C ARG A 193 6.48 3.23 13.55
N LYS A 194 6.26 3.24 12.23
CA LYS A 194 6.99 4.11 11.29
C LYS A 194 8.51 3.84 11.28
N VAL A 195 8.92 2.58 11.54
CA VAL A 195 10.34 2.20 11.60
C VAL A 195 10.98 2.26 10.22
N GLU A 196 10.36 1.63 9.23
CA GLU A 196 10.89 1.52 7.88
C GLU A 196 10.25 2.49 6.88
N ARG A 197 9.15 3.15 7.24
CA ARG A 197 8.43 4.06 6.36
C ARG A 197 8.37 5.49 6.87
N ALA A 198 8.45 6.43 5.95
CA ALA A 198 8.02 7.80 6.14
C ALA A 198 6.56 7.94 5.68
N LEU A 199 5.69 8.42 6.55
CA LEU A 199 4.26 8.59 6.27
C LEU A 199 3.88 10.06 6.42
N PHE A 200 3.22 10.61 5.40
CA PHE A 200 2.75 11.99 5.38
C PHE A 200 1.23 12.03 5.28
N TYR A 201 0.58 12.34 6.39
CA TYR A 201 -0.84 12.65 6.47
C TYR A 201 -1.06 14.13 6.77
N GLY A 202 -2.15 14.72 6.28
CA GLY A 202 -2.43 16.15 6.46
C GLY A 202 -2.37 16.62 7.91
N TYR A 203 -2.91 15.84 8.83
CA TYR A 203 -2.92 16.15 10.25
C TYR A 203 -1.55 16.08 10.95
N GLU A 204 -0.58 15.36 10.40
CA GLU A 204 0.75 15.23 11.01
C GLU A 204 1.69 16.37 10.61
N ASN A 205 1.29 17.18 9.66
CA ASN A 205 2.13 18.20 9.03
C ASN A 205 1.93 19.62 9.57
N ASP A 206 0.82 19.89 10.28
CA ASP A 206 0.38 21.24 10.64
C ASP A 206 0.72 21.71 12.07
N PHE A 207 1.45 20.93 12.86
CA PHE A 207 1.65 21.27 14.26
C PHE A 207 2.65 22.40 14.54
N SER A 208 3.33 22.95 13.52
CA SER A 208 4.38 23.94 13.72
C SER A 208 4.01 25.36 13.30
N TYR A 209 2.90 25.56 12.60
CA TYR A 209 2.49 26.86 12.05
C TYR A 209 1.05 27.15 12.43
N GLY A 210 0.81 28.40 12.85
CA GLY A 210 -0.53 28.85 13.23
C GLY A 210 -1.51 28.86 12.04
N PRO A 211 -2.82 28.98 12.30
CA PRO A 211 -3.82 29.06 11.24
C PRO A 211 -3.51 30.19 10.25
N GLY A 212 -3.25 29.85 8.99
CA GLY A 212 -2.91 30.80 7.93
C GLY A 212 -1.42 31.06 7.72
N GLU A 213 -0.55 30.44 8.51
CA GLU A 213 0.90 30.47 8.26
C GLU A 213 1.33 29.32 7.35
N CYS A 214 1.97 29.64 6.24
CA CYS A 214 2.58 28.63 5.36
C CYS A 214 4.03 28.39 5.77
N GLU A 215 4.39 27.11 5.98
CA GLU A 215 5.79 26.74 6.18
C GLU A 215 6.61 27.12 4.93
N PRO A 216 7.76 27.81 5.07
CA PRO A 216 8.64 28.07 3.95
C PRO A 216 9.05 26.76 3.26
N VAL A 217 9.04 26.75 1.92
CA VAL A 217 9.32 25.53 1.12
C VAL A 217 10.65 24.88 1.52
N GLU A 218 11.67 25.66 1.79
CA GLU A 218 12.99 25.16 2.21
C GLU A 218 12.91 24.44 3.57
N THR A 219 12.21 25.01 4.53
CA THR A 219 11.99 24.40 5.86
C THR A 219 11.21 23.10 5.71
N ARG A 220 10.18 23.10 4.87
CA ARG A 220 9.38 21.91 4.55
C ARG A 220 10.22 20.80 3.94
N LEU A 221 11.05 21.11 2.92
CA LEU A 221 11.94 20.14 2.27
C LEU A 221 12.95 19.53 3.25
N ASN A 222 13.55 20.34 4.12
CA ASN A 222 14.47 19.87 5.14
C ASN A 222 13.78 18.96 6.16
N ARG A 223 12.54 19.24 6.53
CA ARG A 223 11.74 18.38 7.41
C ARG A 223 11.40 17.05 6.74
N ILE A 224 10.94 17.06 5.49
CA ILE A 224 10.64 15.86 4.71
C ILE A 224 11.90 15.00 4.58
N SER A 225 13.02 15.58 4.18
CA SER A 225 14.29 14.87 4.06
C SER A 225 14.69 14.19 5.36
N ARG A 226 14.58 14.88 6.49
CA ARG A 226 14.89 14.31 7.81
C ARG A 226 13.96 13.15 8.19
N VAL A 227 12.65 13.26 7.90
CA VAL A 227 11.68 12.20 8.16
C VAL A 227 11.96 10.97 7.29
N CYS A 228 12.42 11.16 6.05
CA CYS A 228 12.76 10.07 5.12
C CYS A 228 14.12 9.43 5.41
N THR A 229 15.00 10.07 6.18
CA THR A 229 16.33 9.53 6.47
C THR A 229 16.26 8.17 7.16
N GLY A 230 16.94 7.17 6.60
CA GLY A 230 16.94 5.80 7.10
C GLY A 230 15.64 5.04 6.91
N LYS A 231 14.71 5.57 6.11
CA LYS A 231 13.49 4.89 5.69
C LYS A 231 13.68 4.23 4.34
N TYR A 232 12.88 3.21 4.07
CA TYR A 232 12.90 2.47 2.80
C TYR A 232 11.64 2.65 1.99
N TYR A 233 10.60 3.18 2.63
CA TYR A 233 9.31 3.47 2.01
C TYR A 233 8.87 4.87 2.38
N LEU A 234 8.28 5.54 1.43
CA LEU A 234 7.56 6.79 1.62
C LEU A 234 6.15 6.58 1.10
N ASN A 235 5.15 6.99 1.87
CA ASN A 235 3.77 7.02 1.43
C ASN A 235 3.03 8.24 2.01
N HIS A 236 1.89 8.54 1.45
CA HIS A 236 1.06 9.67 1.88
C HIS A 236 -0.43 9.36 1.64
N ASN A 237 -1.29 10.18 2.19
CA ASN A 237 -2.67 10.30 1.75
C ASN A 237 -2.85 11.59 0.93
N ASP A 238 -4.06 11.83 0.40
CA ASP A 238 -4.38 13.02 -0.39
C ASP A 238 -4.02 14.34 0.34
N GLU A 239 -4.27 14.40 1.64
CA GLU A 239 -4.04 15.58 2.48
C GLU A 239 -2.55 15.80 2.77
N GLY A 240 -1.76 14.74 2.79
CA GLY A 240 -0.30 14.80 2.98
C GLY A 240 0.48 15.20 1.73
N LEU A 241 -0.16 15.16 0.56
CA LEU A 241 0.47 15.46 -0.73
C LEU A 241 0.48 16.97 -1.02
N ASP A 242 1.31 17.70 -0.33
CA ASP A 242 1.53 19.13 -0.58
C ASP A 242 2.63 19.39 -1.65
N ASP A 243 2.81 20.64 -2.03
CA ASP A 243 3.80 21.02 -3.05
C ASP A 243 5.25 20.78 -2.60
N GLY A 244 5.52 20.81 -1.30
CA GLY A 244 6.83 20.46 -0.73
C GLY A 244 7.12 18.98 -0.93
N LEU A 245 6.15 18.10 -0.63
CA LEU A 245 6.30 16.66 -0.83
C LEU A 245 6.42 16.30 -2.32
N LYS A 246 5.60 16.92 -3.19
CA LYS A 246 5.71 16.75 -4.65
C LYS A 246 7.09 17.16 -5.15
N LYS A 247 7.61 18.31 -4.70
CA LYS A 247 8.95 18.79 -5.07
C LYS A 247 10.04 17.83 -4.59
N PHE A 248 9.90 17.30 -3.37
CA PHE A 248 10.82 16.31 -2.82
C PHE A 248 10.84 15.03 -3.65
N ILE A 249 9.67 14.46 -3.94
CA ILE A 249 9.52 13.24 -4.75
C ILE A 249 10.10 13.45 -6.16
N LYS A 250 9.80 14.59 -6.82
CA LYS A 250 10.39 14.96 -8.11
C LYS A 250 11.93 15.02 -8.06
N GLY A 251 12.47 15.54 -7.00
CA GLY A 251 13.93 15.62 -6.79
C GLY A 251 14.58 14.26 -6.56
N MET A 252 13.86 13.31 -5.93
CA MET A 252 14.36 11.95 -5.72
C MET A 252 14.36 11.09 -7.00
N TYR A 253 13.39 11.32 -7.90
CA TYR A 253 13.16 10.50 -9.09
C TYR A 253 13.02 11.39 -10.34
N PRO A 254 14.08 12.14 -10.73
CA PRO A 254 14.01 13.09 -11.84
C PRO A 254 13.93 12.39 -13.20
N ASP A 255 14.54 11.21 -13.32
CA ASP A 255 14.71 10.53 -14.58
C ASP A 255 13.51 9.61 -14.87
N LYS A 256 13.15 9.52 -16.17
CA LYS A 256 12.16 8.56 -16.63
C LYS A 256 12.62 7.12 -16.39
N CYS A 257 11.67 6.26 -16.05
CA CYS A 257 11.92 4.82 -15.94
C CYS A 257 11.51 4.08 -17.24
N ARG A 258 11.85 2.78 -17.31
CA ARG A 258 11.53 1.93 -18.49
C ARG A 258 10.03 1.77 -18.75
N PHE A 259 9.17 2.17 -17.82
CA PHE A 259 7.71 2.07 -17.95
C PHE A 259 7.05 3.32 -18.53
N GLU A 260 7.80 4.36 -18.83
CA GLU A 260 7.30 5.61 -19.42
C GLU A 260 7.65 5.69 -20.92
N ARG A 261 6.66 6.11 -21.72
CA ARG A 261 6.86 6.42 -23.16
C ARG A 261 7.63 7.70 -23.37
#